data_26c776e936c4174e23dee7b1395a33d6
#
_entry.id   26c776e936c4174e23dee7b1395a33d6
#
_cell.length_a   1.000
_cell.length_b   1.000
_cell.length_c   1.000
_cell.angle_alpha   90.00
_cell.angle_beta   90.00
_cell.angle_gamma   90.00
#
_symmetry.space_group_name_H-M   'P 1'
#
loop_
_entity.id
_entity.type
_entity.pdbx_description
1 polymer ?
#
loop_
_entity_poly.entity_id
_entity_poly.type
_entity_poly.pdbx_seq_one_letter_code
_entity_poly.pdbx_strand_id
1 'polypeptide(L)'
;WVREADVDGYRCDVAGLVPTDFWDEARPALDALKPVFMLAEWDELYPSGGLTWEEFNSETQLLERAFNMTFGLRLHYLLDHLAEGKAQLADIDEYLAAERAKYPPSVYLMHFTSNHDVNSWDGTEYERLGPLALPFAVLTALLPGMPLLYSGQEAALNKRLAFFERDPIDWQDFPLQDFYTKLFQLKKRHPALRNGDPGSRFQRLAGPAGLYGFVREKNGSAVVVLINATAEPLELPGQKTAINPQKGLFDVFSGEQLTLAQAKARTVPAHGYRVLRTRD
;
A
#
# COMPACT_ATOMS: atom_id res chain seq x y z
N TRP A 1 -27.34 -10.52 -0.04
CA TRP A 1 -26.00 -11.05 0.24
C TRP A 1 -25.66 -10.96 1.74
N VAL A 2 -25.86 -9.79 2.41
CA VAL A 2 -25.60 -9.67 3.84
C VAL A 2 -26.44 -10.69 4.63
N ARG A 3 -27.75 -10.81 4.32
CA ARG A 3 -28.65 -11.74 5.03
C ARG A 3 -28.41 -13.21 4.67
N GLU A 4 -28.14 -13.50 3.40
CA GLU A 4 -28.13 -14.87 2.88
C GLU A 4 -26.73 -15.51 2.91
N ALA A 5 -25.68 -14.71 2.70
CA ALA A 5 -24.31 -15.18 2.59
C ALA A 5 -23.37 -14.60 3.66
N ASP A 6 -23.91 -13.77 4.56
CA ASP A 6 -23.18 -13.12 5.67
C ASP A 6 -21.87 -12.42 5.23
N VAL A 7 -21.89 -11.78 4.06
CA VAL A 7 -20.71 -11.04 3.56
C VAL A 7 -20.38 -9.87 4.49
N ASP A 8 -19.09 -9.57 4.64
CA ASP A 8 -18.58 -8.52 5.54
C ASP A 8 -18.48 -7.15 4.87
N GLY A 9 -18.73 -7.06 3.57
CA GLY A 9 -18.68 -5.81 2.83
C GLY A 9 -18.76 -5.97 1.33
N TYR A 10 -18.55 -4.85 0.64
CA TYR A 10 -18.64 -4.78 -0.81
C TYR A 10 -17.49 -3.98 -1.39
N ARG A 11 -16.95 -4.43 -2.51
CA ARG A 11 -16.20 -3.62 -3.47
C ARG A 11 -17.20 -3.18 -4.54
N CYS A 12 -17.38 -1.88 -4.68
CA CYS A 12 -18.30 -1.30 -5.64
C CYS A 12 -17.54 -0.78 -6.84
N ASP A 13 -17.82 -1.39 -7.98
CA ASP A 13 -17.27 -1.06 -9.29
C ASP A 13 -17.72 0.33 -9.70
N VAL A 14 -16.80 1.14 -10.25
CA VAL A 14 -17.07 2.50 -10.77
C VAL A 14 -17.99 3.32 -9.87
N ALA A 15 -17.71 3.29 -8.57
CA ALA A 15 -18.61 3.84 -7.54
C ALA A 15 -18.96 5.32 -7.74
N GLY A 16 -18.09 6.10 -8.37
CA GLY A 16 -18.34 7.51 -8.68
C GLY A 16 -19.40 7.75 -9.73
N LEU A 17 -19.73 6.76 -10.57
CA LEU A 17 -20.79 6.86 -11.57
C LEU A 17 -22.18 6.55 -11.02
N VAL A 18 -22.26 6.01 -9.80
CA VAL A 18 -23.54 5.75 -9.13
C VAL A 18 -23.96 7.00 -8.36
N PRO A 19 -25.20 7.49 -8.53
CA PRO A 19 -25.67 8.69 -7.86
C PRO A 19 -25.47 8.70 -6.34
N THR A 20 -25.13 9.85 -5.77
CA THR A 20 -24.82 9.97 -4.34
C THR A 20 -26.02 9.60 -3.45
N ASP A 21 -27.23 9.93 -3.86
CA ASP A 21 -28.47 9.63 -3.14
C ASP A 21 -28.69 8.11 -3.00
N PHE A 22 -28.30 7.32 -3.99
CA PHE A 22 -28.29 5.86 -3.87
C PHE A 22 -27.36 5.41 -2.72
N TRP A 23 -26.17 5.99 -2.63
CA TRP A 23 -25.23 5.62 -1.55
C TRP A 23 -25.72 6.08 -0.17
N ASP A 24 -26.39 7.22 -0.09
CA ASP A 24 -26.99 7.76 1.13
C ASP A 24 -28.10 6.85 1.67
N GLU A 25 -28.83 6.17 0.79
CA GLU A 25 -29.84 5.18 1.17
C GLU A 25 -29.25 3.79 1.44
N ALA A 26 -28.33 3.35 0.57
CA ALA A 26 -27.76 2.02 0.63
C ALA A 26 -26.93 1.79 1.90
N ARG A 27 -26.07 2.76 2.28
CA ARG A 27 -25.19 2.62 3.44
C ARG A 27 -25.93 2.37 4.74
N PRO A 28 -26.88 3.20 5.18
CA PRO A 28 -27.62 2.95 6.42
C PRO A 28 -28.49 1.71 6.35
N ALA A 29 -29.03 1.36 5.18
CA ALA A 29 -29.82 0.14 5.02
C ALA A 29 -28.96 -1.14 5.19
N LEU A 30 -27.72 -1.12 4.72
CA LEU A 30 -26.76 -2.21 4.94
C LEU A 30 -26.34 -2.30 6.41
N ASP A 31 -25.94 -1.17 7.01
CA ASP A 31 -25.50 -1.11 8.40
C ASP A 31 -26.60 -1.48 9.40
N ALA A 32 -27.88 -1.30 9.05
CA ALA A 32 -29.01 -1.75 9.85
C ALA A 32 -29.11 -3.28 9.91
N LEU A 33 -28.55 -3.99 8.94
CA LEU A 33 -28.48 -5.45 8.95
C LEU A 33 -27.24 -5.95 9.69
N LYS A 34 -26.09 -5.36 9.37
CA LYS A 34 -24.77 -5.67 9.91
C LYS A 34 -23.83 -4.54 9.50
N PRO A 35 -22.94 -4.04 10.39
CA PRO A 35 -21.89 -3.14 9.97
C PRO A 35 -21.06 -3.76 8.85
N VAL A 36 -21.01 -3.12 7.69
CA VAL A 36 -20.29 -3.63 6.52
C VAL A 36 -19.12 -2.73 6.14
N PHE A 37 -18.07 -3.33 5.57
CA PHE A 37 -16.96 -2.61 5.00
C PHE A 37 -17.25 -2.27 3.53
N MET A 38 -17.04 -1.01 3.14
CA MET A 38 -17.32 -0.53 1.79
C MET A 38 -16.04 0.00 1.14
N LEU A 39 -15.69 -0.60 0.00
CA LEU A 39 -14.56 -0.20 -0.84
C LEU A 39 -15.10 0.40 -2.14
N ALA A 40 -14.79 1.67 -2.41
CA ALA A 40 -15.08 2.30 -3.69
C ALA A 40 -13.94 2.01 -4.69
N GLU A 41 -14.28 1.56 -5.87
CA GLU A 41 -13.38 1.72 -7.00
C GLU A 41 -13.71 3.04 -7.66
N TRP A 42 -12.84 4.01 -7.45
CA TRP A 42 -13.00 5.33 -8.04
C TRP A 42 -11.69 6.12 -8.01
N ASP A 43 -11.43 6.84 -9.08
CA ASP A 43 -10.35 7.83 -9.16
C ASP A 43 -10.81 9.02 -10.02
N GLU A 44 -10.63 10.21 -9.48
CA GLU A 44 -10.95 11.46 -10.16
C GLU A 44 -9.95 11.83 -11.26
N LEU A 45 -8.84 11.12 -11.40
CA LEU A 45 -7.81 11.44 -12.40
C LEU A 45 -8.24 11.10 -13.83
N TYR A 46 -9.17 10.16 -14.00
CA TYR A 46 -9.59 9.67 -15.31
C TYR A 46 -11.11 9.65 -15.45
N PRO A 47 -11.75 10.78 -15.84
CA PRO A 47 -13.16 10.73 -16.20
C PRO A 47 -13.33 9.88 -17.46
N SER A 48 -14.09 8.79 -17.33
CA SER A 48 -14.36 7.89 -18.43
C SER A 48 -15.36 8.51 -19.43
N GLY A 49 -15.15 8.30 -20.70
CA GLY A 49 -16.18 8.47 -21.72
C GLY A 49 -16.63 9.90 -22.05
N GLY A 50 -15.81 10.91 -21.77
CA GLY A 50 -16.12 12.30 -22.12
C GLY A 50 -17.15 12.99 -21.19
N LEU A 51 -17.46 12.37 -20.06
CA LEU A 51 -18.25 12.96 -19.00
C LEU A 51 -17.46 14.07 -18.29
N THR A 52 -18.16 15.07 -17.78
CA THR A 52 -17.56 16.17 -17.02
C THR A 52 -17.47 15.80 -15.54
N TRP A 53 -16.56 16.45 -14.79
CA TRP A 53 -16.42 16.24 -13.34
C TRP A 53 -17.71 16.53 -12.55
N GLU A 54 -18.60 17.35 -13.09
CA GLU A 54 -19.90 17.69 -12.49
C GLU A 54 -20.89 16.52 -12.51
N GLU A 55 -20.64 15.54 -13.40
CA GLU A 55 -21.48 14.34 -13.57
C GLU A 55 -21.05 13.19 -12.68
N PHE A 56 -19.94 13.32 -11.94
CA PHE A 56 -19.39 12.30 -11.06
C PHE A 56 -19.47 12.71 -9.60
N ASN A 57 -19.59 11.71 -8.73
CA ASN A 57 -19.32 11.91 -7.32
C ASN A 57 -17.80 12.06 -7.11
N SER A 58 -17.38 13.01 -6.31
CA SER A 58 -15.98 13.08 -5.91
C SER A 58 -15.61 11.91 -4.98
N GLU A 59 -14.33 11.51 -4.99
CA GLU A 59 -13.83 10.52 -4.01
C GLU A 59 -14.13 10.97 -2.57
N THR A 60 -13.97 12.25 -2.27
CA THR A 60 -14.25 12.81 -0.95
C THR A 60 -15.71 12.63 -0.57
N GLN A 61 -16.65 12.92 -1.47
CA GLN A 61 -18.08 12.71 -1.22
C GLN A 61 -18.40 11.23 -0.94
N LEU A 62 -17.86 10.31 -1.73
CA LEU A 62 -18.04 8.87 -1.52
C LEU A 62 -17.53 8.42 -0.16
N LEU A 63 -16.33 8.88 0.21
CA LEU A 63 -15.66 8.50 1.46
C LEU A 63 -16.26 9.15 2.70
N GLU A 64 -16.83 10.34 2.59
CA GLU A 64 -17.55 11.00 3.68
C GLU A 64 -18.93 10.36 3.96
N ARG A 65 -19.56 9.77 2.95
CA ARG A 65 -20.96 9.35 3.00
C ARG A 65 -21.14 7.86 3.17
N ALA A 66 -20.42 7.05 2.40
CA ALA A 66 -20.76 5.65 2.26
C ALA A 66 -19.57 4.69 2.37
N PHE A 67 -18.37 5.11 1.97
CA PHE A 67 -17.24 4.22 1.81
C PHE A 67 -16.18 4.38 2.91
N ASN A 68 -15.55 3.28 3.26
CA ASN A 68 -14.46 3.25 4.23
C ASN A 68 -13.08 3.38 3.57
N MET A 69 -12.98 3.02 2.28
CA MET A 69 -11.74 2.92 1.54
C MET A 69 -11.97 3.16 0.05
N THR A 70 -10.97 3.70 -0.63
CA THR A 70 -10.88 3.75 -2.09
C THR A 70 -9.53 3.23 -2.56
N PHE A 71 -9.38 3.02 -3.87
CA PHE A 71 -8.12 2.62 -4.49
C PHE A 71 -7.11 3.77 -4.47
N GLY A 72 -5.86 3.47 -4.15
CA GLY A 72 -4.74 4.40 -4.16
C GLY A 72 -4.09 4.50 -5.55
N LEU A 73 -4.86 4.82 -6.58
CA LEU A 73 -4.38 4.85 -7.97
C LEU A 73 -3.29 5.89 -8.19
N ARG A 74 -3.34 7.03 -7.50
CA ARG A 74 -2.27 8.04 -7.58
C ARG A 74 -0.92 7.50 -7.15
N LEU A 75 -0.87 6.69 -6.08
CA LEU A 75 0.38 6.03 -5.68
C LEU A 75 0.82 5.04 -6.74
N HIS A 76 -0.10 4.26 -7.30
CA HIS A 76 0.19 3.31 -8.35
C HIS A 76 0.89 3.99 -9.56
N TYR A 77 0.32 5.08 -10.10
CA TYR A 77 0.95 5.84 -11.18
C TYR A 77 2.28 6.46 -10.79
N LEU A 78 2.39 6.94 -9.55
CA LEU A 78 3.67 7.46 -9.04
C LEU A 78 4.75 6.38 -9.01
N LEU A 79 4.41 5.14 -8.61
CA LEU A 79 5.36 4.03 -8.61
C LEU A 79 5.84 3.68 -10.02
N ASP A 80 4.96 3.70 -11.02
CA ASP A 80 5.31 3.52 -12.42
C ASP A 80 6.27 4.63 -12.90
N HIS A 81 5.96 5.88 -12.62
CA HIS A 81 6.82 7.02 -12.96
C HIS A 81 8.19 6.94 -12.25
N LEU A 82 8.22 6.47 -11.01
CA LEU A 82 9.49 6.24 -10.28
C LEU A 82 10.32 5.15 -10.95
N ALA A 83 9.71 4.05 -11.36
CA ALA A 83 10.40 2.96 -12.05
C ALA A 83 10.93 3.37 -13.43
N GLU A 84 10.22 4.26 -14.12
CA GLU A 84 10.61 4.84 -15.41
C GLU A 84 11.61 6.00 -15.28
N GLY A 85 11.96 6.44 -14.07
CA GLY A 85 12.81 7.60 -13.83
C GLY A 85 12.18 8.95 -14.16
N LYS A 86 10.85 9.01 -14.28
CA LYS A 86 10.07 10.23 -14.56
C LYS A 86 9.66 10.99 -13.29
N ALA A 87 9.82 10.37 -12.13
CA ALA A 87 9.53 10.95 -10.82
C ALA A 87 10.71 10.72 -9.85
N GLN A 88 10.66 11.38 -8.70
CA GLN A 88 11.65 11.25 -7.64
C GLN A 88 11.02 10.65 -6.38
N LEU A 89 11.80 9.93 -5.57
CA LEU A 89 11.30 9.34 -4.32
C LEU A 89 10.72 10.36 -3.34
N ALA A 90 11.14 11.63 -3.44
CA ALA A 90 10.57 12.71 -2.65
C ALA A 90 9.09 12.98 -2.98
N ASP A 91 8.65 12.68 -4.20
CA ASP A 91 7.26 12.89 -4.62
C ASP A 91 6.27 12.01 -3.83
N ILE A 92 6.77 10.92 -3.21
CA ILE A 92 5.99 10.12 -2.25
C ILE A 92 5.59 10.96 -1.02
N ASP A 93 6.45 11.87 -0.57
CA ASP A 93 6.16 12.73 0.58
C ASP A 93 5.06 13.74 0.22
N GLU A 94 5.10 14.28 -1.01
CA GLU A 94 4.06 15.17 -1.54
C GLU A 94 2.73 14.43 -1.70
N TYR A 95 2.77 13.22 -2.26
CA TYR A 95 1.60 12.34 -2.33
C TYR A 95 0.96 12.14 -0.96
N LEU A 96 1.74 11.69 0.05
CA LEU A 96 1.23 11.44 1.40
C LEU A 96 0.69 12.70 2.08
N ALA A 97 1.28 13.86 1.81
CA ALA A 97 0.79 15.14 2.32
C ALA A 97 -0.54 15.54 1.68
N ALA A 98 -0.66 15.38 0.36
CA ALA A 98 -1.89 15.66 -0.39
C ALA A 98 -3.05 14.76 0.06
N GLU A 99 -2.81 13.44 0.20
CA GLU A 99 -3.82 12.49 0.66
C GLU A 99 -4.31 12.80 2.08
N ARG A 100 -3.38 13.14 2.98
CA ARG A 100 -3.72 13.53 4.36
C ARG A 100 -4.53 14.83 4.42
N ALA A 101 -4.30 15.76 3.50
CA ALA A 101 -5.05 17.02 3.43
C ALA A 101 -6.44 16.82 2.80
N LYS A 102 -6.57 15.85 1.88
CA LYS A 102 -7.79 15.61 1.11
C LYS A 102 -8.81 14.77 1.89
N TYR A 103 -8.38 13.71 2.59
CA TYR A 103 -9.29 12.70 3.14
C TYR A 103 -9.45 12.79 4.66
N PRO A 104 -10.65 12.43 5.17
CA PRO A 104 -10.86 12.28 6.61
C PRO A 104 -9.88 11.25 7.24
N PRO A 105 -9.46 11.44 8.49
CA PRO A 105 -8.51 10.51 9.15
C PRO A 105 -9.01 9.07 9.31
N SER A 106 -10.33 8.85 9.21
CA SER A 106 -10.96 7.53 9.28
C SER A 106 -10.91 6.74 7.96
N VAL A 107 -10.51 7.40 6.88
CA VAL A 107 -10.46 6.81 5.53
C VAL A 107 -9.11 6.15 5.29
N TYR A 108 -9.13 5.10 4.52
CA TYR A 108 -7.94 4.39 4.08
C TYR A 108 -7.86 4.36 2.57
N LEU A 109 -6.62 4.40 2.05
CA LEU A 109 -6.35 4.11 0.65
C LEU A 109 -5.83 2.69 0.51
N MET A 110 -6.30 1.98 -0.48
CA MET A 110 -5.80 0.65 -0.82
C MET A 110 -4.63 0.77 -1.79
N HIS A 111 -3.44 0.42 -1.32
CA HIS A 111 -2.20 0.49 -2.06
C HIS A 111 -1.82 -0.86 -2.67
N PHE A 112 -1.28 -0.84 -3.88
CA PHE A 112 -0.94 -2.06 -4.61
C PHE A 112 0.18 -1.81 -5.63
N THR A 113 0.83 -2.88 -6.05
CA THR A 113 1.75 -2.91 -7.21
C THR A 113 1.05 -3.46 -8.43
N SER A 114 -0.01 -4.25 -8.25
CA SER A 114 -0.84 -4.80 -9.31
C SER A 114 -2.27 -5.05 -8.83
N ASN A 115 -3.21 -5.08 -9.76
CA ASN A 115 -4.59 -5.53 -9.58
C ASN A 115 -5.10 -6.16 -10.89
N HIS A 116 -6.38 -6.53 -10.96
CA HIS A 116 -6.95 -7.22 -12.13
C HIS A 116 -6.99 -6.35 -13.40
N ASP A 117 -7.14 -5.03 -13.26
CA ASP A 117 -7.10 -4.09 -14.38
C ASP A 117 -5.67 -3.85 -14.84
N VAL A 118 -4.83 -3.41 -13.92
CA VAL A 118 -3.44 -3.06 -14.18
C VAL A 118 -2.67 -4.24 -14.78
N ASN A 119 -2.83 -5.46 -14.24
CA ASN A 119 -2.16 -6.63 -14.79
C ASN A 119 -2.55 -6.89 -16.24
N SER A 120 -3.82 -6.75 -16.56
CA SER A 120 -4.34 -7.06 -17.89
C SER A 120 -4.09 -5.97 -18.92
N TRP A 121 -4.23 -4.70 -18.52
CA TRP A 121 -4.18 -3.57 -19.45
C TRP A 121 -2.80 -2.91 -19.51
N ASP A 122 -2.15 -2.67 -18.37
CA ASP A 122 -0.91 -1.92 -18.31
C ASP A 122 0.32 -2.81 -18.32
N GLY A 123 0.21 -4.01 -17.75
CA GLY A 123 1.28 -5.00 -17.70
C GLY A 123 1.50 -5.61 -16.33
N THR A 124 2.30 -6.66 -16.31
CA THR A 124 2.71 -7.29 -15.05
C THR A 124 3.52 -6.30 -14.19
N GLU A 125 3.58 -6.53 -12.88
CA GLU A 125 4.42 -5.71 -12.00
C GLU A 125 5.91 -5.75 -12.40
N TYR A 126 6.36 -6.87 -12.98
CA TYR A 126 7.75 -7.00 -13.44
C TYR A 126 8.01 -6.21 -14.73
N GLU A 127 7.05 -6.17 -15.67
CA GLU A 127 7.15 -5.35 -16.88
C GLU A 127 7.20 -3.85 -16.55
N ARG A 128 6.38 -3.40 -15.61
CA ARG A 128 6.24 -1.97 -15.27
C ARG A 128 7.31 -1.51 -14.28
N LEU A 129 7.54 -2.27 -13.21
CA LEU A 129 8.38 -1.85 -12.09
C LEU A 129 9.78 -2.47 -12.15
N GLY A 130 10.00 -3.49 -12.99
CA GLY A 130 11.29 -4.15 -13.13
C GLY A 130 11.87 -4.62 -11.78
N PRO A 131 13.12 -4.27 -11.46
CA PRO A 131 13.77 -4.68 -10.23
C PRO A 131 13.15 -4.04 -8.97
N LEU A 132 12.31 -3.01 -9.12
CA LEU A 132 11.64 -2.33 -8.01
C LEU A 132 10.30 -2.98 -7.60
N ALA A 133 9.86 -4.06 -8.26
CA ALA A 133 8.59 -4.73 -7.94
C ALA A 133 8.49 -5.11 -6.45
N LEU A 134 9.45 -5.84 -5.90
CA LEU A 134 9.45 -6.24 -4.48
C LEU A 134 9.71 -5.07 -3.51
N PRO A 135 10.68 -4.15 -3.76
CA PRO A 135 10.80 -2.92 -2.98
C PRO A 135 9.49 -2.11 -2.90
N PHE A 136 8.77 -1.97 -4.00
CA PHE A 136 7.51 -1.24 -4.02
C PHE A 136 6.34 -2.04 -3.41
N ALA A 137 6.36 -3.37 -3.46
CA ALA A 137 5.44 -4.18 -2.67
C ALA A 137 5.63 -3.96 -1.15
N VAL A 138 6.87 -3.84 -0.68
CA VAL A 138 7.16 -3.45 0.71
C VAL A 138 6.66 -2.05 1.02
N LEU A 139 6.89 -1.10 0.11
CA LEU A 139 6.45 0.29 0.26
C LEU A 139 4.92 0.37 0.38
N THR A 140 4.18 -0.19 -0.57
CA THR A 140 2.71 -0.18 -0.59
C THR A 140 2.10 -0.84 0.63
N ALA A 141 2.72 -1.90 1.14
CA ALA A 141 2.23 -2.60 2.33
C ALA A 141 2.45 -1.82 3.63
N LEU A 142 3.54 -1.07 3.75
CA LEU A 142 3.97 -0.48 5.03
C LEU A 142 3.74 1.03 5.14
N LEU A 143 3.43 1.73 4.05
CA LEU A 143 2.89 3.08 4.10
C LEU A 143 1.55 3.12 4.88
N PRO A 144 1.13 4.32 5.35
CA PRO A 144 -0.25 4.51 5.83
C PRO A 144 -1.24 4.13 4.73
N GLY A 145 -2.12 3.17 4.97
CA GLY A 145 -3.05 2.61 3.99
C GLY A 145 -3.21 1.10 4.14
N MET A 146 -3.95 0.48 3.26
CA MET A 146 -4.24 -0.95 3.25
C MET A 146 -3.61 -1.60 2.01
N PRO A 147 -2.78 -2.64 2.16
CA PRO A 147 -2.22 -3.33 1.00
C PRO A 147 -3.25 -4.24 0.33
N LEU A 148 -3.21 -4.29 -0.99
CA LEU A 148 -3.84 -5.33 -1.80
C LEU A 148 -2.75 -6.29 -2.30
N LEU A 149 -3.02 -7.58 -2.24
CA LEU A 149 -2.30 -8.64 -2.93
C LEU A 149 -3.17 -9.14 -4.07
N TYR A 150 -2.72 -8.96 -5.30
CA TYR A 150 -3.40 -9.53 -6.46
C TYR A 150 -3.05 -11.01 -6.60
N SER A 151 -4.05 -11.81 -6.97
CA SER A 151 -3.90 -13.26 -7.16
C SER A 151 -2.74 -13.58 -8.10
N GLY A 152 -1.82 -14.43 -7.64
CA GLY A 152 -0.64 -14.86 -8.39
C GLY A 152 0.65 -14.14 -8.04
N GLN A 153 0.62 -13.01 -7.32
CA GLN A 153 1.86 -12.34 -6.89
C GLN A 153 2.71 -13.24 -5.99
N GLU A 154 2.08 -14.03 -5.11
CA GLU A 154 2.75 -15.03 -4.28
C GLU A 154 3.39 -16.18 -5.08
N ALA A 155 2.87 -16.46 -6.26
CA ALA A 155 3.43 -17.40 -7.24
C ALA A 155 4.42 -16.73 -8.22
N ALA A 156 4.78 -15.47 -7.99
CA ALA A 156 5.62 -14.66 -8.88
C ALA A 156 5.08 -14.60 -10.32
N LEU A 157 3.77 -14.45 -10.47
CA LEU A 157 3.09 -14.41 -11.78
C LEU A 157 3.66 -13.28 -12.64
N ASN A 158 4.35 -13.65 -13.73
CA ASN A 158 4.83 -12.73 -14.74
C ASN A 158 4.10 -12.96 -16.07
N LYS A 159 2.78 -12.85 -16.02
CA LYS A 159 1.88 -13.04 -17.16
C LYS A 159 0.75 -12.03 -17.06
N ARG A 160 0.46 -11.34 -18.16
CA ARG A 160 -0.78 -10.57 -18.28
C ARG A 160 -1.94 -11.54 -18.44
N LEU A 161 -2.86 -11.51 -17.49
CA LEU A 161 -4.06 -12.33 -17.56
C LEU A 161 -5.06 -11.72 -18.52
N ALA A 162 -5.71 -12.57 -19.32
CA ALA A 162 -6.81 -12.15 -20.19
C ALA A 162 -7.97 -11.64 -19.33
N PHE A 163 -8.46 -10.42 -19.64
CA PHE A 163 -9.45 -9.76 -18.79
C PHE A 163 -10.84 -10.38 -18.87
N PHE A 164 -11.27 -10.77 -20.07
CA PHE A 164 -12.64 -11.27 -20.32
C PHE A 164 -12.71 -12.80 -20.52
N GLU A 165 -11.60 -13.49 -20.66
CA GLU A 165 -11.55 -14.93 -20.90
C GLU A 165 -11.07 -15.66 -19.65
N ARG A 166 -11.35 -16.96 -19.62
CA ARG A 166 -10.77 -17.83 -18.62
C ARG A 166 -9.26 -17.97 -18.86
N ASP A 167 -8.47 -17.44 -17.99
CA ASP A 167 -7.00 -17.51 -18.05
C ASP A 167 -6.44 -17.97 -16.70
N PRO A 168 -6.04 -19.24 -16.58
CA PRO A 168 -5.59 -19.79 -15.31
C PRO A 168 -4.20 -19.25 -14.90
N ILE A 169 -4.05 -19.04 -13.59
CA ILE A 169 -2.75 -18.81 -12.94
C ILE A 169 -2.09 -20.18 -12.73
N ASP A 170 -0.78 -20.25 -12.95
CA ASP A 170 0.00 -21.42 -12.59
C ASP A 170 0.33 -21.40 -11.08
N TRP A 171 -0.27 -22.33 -10.35
CA TRP A 171 -0.15 -22.47 -8.90
C TRP A 171 0.81 -23.60 -8.49
N GLN A 172 1.81 -23.94 -9.31
CA GLN A 172 2.73 -25.04 -8.99
C GLN A 172 3.77 -24.65 -7.94
N ASP A 173 4.30 -23.43 -8.03
CA ASP A 173 5.31 -22.90 -7.12
C ASP A 173 4.88 -21.57 -6.49
N PHE A 174 5.34 -21.33 -5.26
CA PHE A 174 5.02 -20.13 -4.50
C PHE A 174 6.30 -19.45 -3.98
N PRO A 175 7.18 -18.98 -4.87
CA PRO A 175 8.49 -18.45 -4.46
C PRO A 175 8.39 -17.19 -3.59
N LEU A 176 7.31 -16.44 -3.66
CA LEU A 176 7.10 -15.22 -2.88
C LEU A 176 6.11 -15.39 -1.71
N GLN A 177 5.60 -16.59 -1.46
CA GLN A 177 4.66 -16.83 -0.36
C GLN A 177 5.23 -16.43 1.01
N ASP A 178 6.49 -16.82 1.30
CA ASP A 178 7.14 -16.46 2.57
C ASP A 178 7.35 -14.93 2.69
N PHE A 179 7.72 -14.27 1.59
CA PHE A 179 7.86 -12.83 1.51
C PHE A 179 6.55 -12.12 1.88
N TYR A 180 5.45 -12.41 1.18
CA TYR A 180 4.15 -11.78 1.45
C TYR A 180 3.57 -12.18 2.80
N THR A 181 3.79 -13.42 3.25
CA THR A 181 3.39 -13.88 4.59
C THR A 181 4.04 -13.03 5.68
N LYS A 182 5.35 -12.84 5.64
CA LYS A 182 6.08 -12.01 6.62
C LYS A 182 5.61 -10.56 6.57
N LEU A 183 5.47 -10.01 5.37
CA LEU A 183 5.05 -8.63 5.14
C LEU A 183 3.65 -8.35 5.72
N PHE A 184 2.68 -9.19 5.40
CA PHE A 184 1.30 -8.98 5.85
C PHE A 184 1.08 -9.38 7.31
N GLN A 185 1.82 -10.35 7.84
CA GLN A 185 1.81 -10.61 9.28
C GLN A 185 2.36 -9.44 10.07
N LEU A 186 3.43 -8.80 9.59
CA LEU A 186 3.93 -7.57 10.18
C LEU A 186 2.86 -6.47 10.13
N LYS A 187 2.26 -6.21 8.96
CA LYS A 187 1.20 -5.21 8.80
C LYS A 187 0.02 -5.45 9.74
N LYS A 188 -0.43 -6.70 9.86
CA LYS A 188 -1.58 -7.08 10.67
C LYS A 188 -1.32 -6.97 12.18
N ARG A 189 -0.13 -7.36 12.63
CA ARG A 189 0.16 -7.54 14.07
C ARG A 189 0.81 -6.34 14.72
N HIS A 190 1.67 -5.60 13.99
CA HIS A 190 2.46 -4.54 14.59
C HIS A 190 1.64 -3.28 14.87
N PRO A 191 1.61 -2.80 16.13
CA PRO A 191 0.73 -1.68 16.53
C PRO A 191 1.04 -0.37 15.77
N ALA A 192 2.30 -0.11 15.42
CA ALA A 192 2.68 1.08 14.68
C ALA A 192 2.14 1.13 13.24
N LEU A 193 1.69 -0.01 12.69
CA LEU A 193 1.19 -0.11 11.31
C LEU A 193 -0.34 -0.09 11.20
N ARG A 194 -1.04 -0.01 12.33
CA ARG A 194 -2.51 0.05 12.33
C ARG A 194 -2.98 1.34 11.68
N ASN A 195 -3.97 1.21 10.81
CA ASN A 195 -4.63 2.36 10.18
C ASN A 195 -5.63 2.99 11.14
N GLY A 196 -5.88 4.31 10.99
CA GLY A 196 -6.86 5.04 11.81
C GLY A 196 -6.52 5.12 13.29
N ASP A 197 -5.34 4.66 13.68
CA ASP A 197 -4.91 4.72 15.07
C ASP A 197 -4.26 6.07 15.37
N PRO A 198 -4.89 6.93 16.18
CA PRO A 198 -4.42 8.30 16.42
C PRO A 198 -3.05 8.38 17.10
N GLY A 199 -2.54 7.28 17.63
CA GLY A 199 -1.22 7.22 18.26
C GLY A 199 -0.10 6.78 17.32
N SER A 200 -0.40 6.34 16.10
CA SER A 200 0.62 5.92 15.13
C SER A 200 1.25 7.14 14.45
N ARG A 201 2.57 7.25 14.53
CA ARG A 201 3.35 8.33 13.90
C ARG A 201 4.05 7.82 12.66
N PHE A 202 4.07 8.66 11.63
CA PHE A 202 4.89 8.49 10.44
C PHE A 202 5.99 9.53 10.44
N GLN A 203 7.24 9.11 10.27
CA GLN A 203 8.39 10.01 10.20
C GLN A 203 9.25 9.63 9.00
N ARG A 204 9.44 10.58 8.09
CA ARG A 204 10.39 10.45 6.99
C ARG A 204 11.83 10.45 7.54
N LEU A 205 12.67 9.57 7.02
CA LEU A 205 14.11 9.55 7.30
C LEU A 205 14.85 10.23 6.17
N ALA A 206 15.74 11.16 6.47
CA ALA A 206 16.64 11.69 5.46
C ALA A 206 17.65 10.63 5.05
N GLY A 207 18.11 10.67 3.81
CA GLY A 207 19.05 9.72 3.25
C GLY A 207 19.69 10.24 1.97
N PRO A 208 20.63 9.48 1.38
CA PRO A 208 21.19 9.81 0.08
C PRO A 208 20.09 9.76 -1.00
N ALA A 209 20.38 10.39 -2.14
CA ALA A 209 19.55 10.27 -3.32
C ALA A 209 19.32 8.79 -3.67
N GLY A 210 18.09 8.44 -4.05
CA GLY A 210 17.72 7.06 -4.35
C GLY A 210 17.35 6.19 -3.15
N LEU A 211 17.46 6.70 -1.91
CA LEU A 211 16.98 6.03 -0.70
C LEU A 211 15.69 6.68 -0.19
N TYR A 212 14.61 5.91 -0.12
CA TYR A 212 13.40 6.30 0.60
C TYR A 212 13.30 5.53 1.92
N GLY A 213 13.39 6.25 3.03
CA GLY A 213 13.32 5.65 4.35
C GLY A 213 12.25 6.32 5.21
N PHE A 214 11.54 5.55 6.03
CA PHE A 214 10.60 6.08 7.01
C PHE A 214 10.50 5.18 8.24
N VAL A 215 9.97 5.76 9.31
CA VAL A 215 9.63 5.06 10.54
C VAL A 215 8.14 5.19 10.79
N ARG A 216 7.50 4.08 11.10
CA ARG A 216 6.18 4.04 11.75
C ARG A 216 6.41 3.72 13.23
N GLU A 217 5.84 4.52 14.11
CA GLU A 217 6.06 4.37 15.57
C GLU A 217 4.74 4.51 16.32
N LYS A 218 4.56 3.67 17.34
CA LYS A 218 3.49 3.78 18.33
C LYS A 218 3.95 3.24 19.69
N ASN A 219 3.84 4.07 20.74
CA ASN A 219 4.14 3.69 22.12
C ASN A 219 5.52 3.04 22.30
N GLY A 220 6.52 3.54 21.58
CA GLY A 220 7.88 3.00 21.58
C GLY A 220 8.07 1.71 20.80
N SER A 221 7.05 1.19 20.13
CA SER A 221 7.18 0.11 19.13
C SER A 221 7.31 0.74 17.75
N ALA A 222 8.33 0.34 16.99
CA ALA A 222 8.66 0.98 15.70
C ALA A 222 8.92 -0.04 14.60
N VAL A 223 8.57 0.37 13.38
CA VAL A 223 8.95 -0.30 12.13
C VAL A 223 9.72 0.71 11.29
N VAL A 224 10.93 0.35 10.88
CA VAL A 224 11.77 1.11 9.95
C VAL A 224 11.71 0.46 8.60
N VAL A 225 11.41 1.24 7.58
CA VAL A 225 11.37 0.79 6.18
C VAL A 225 12.37 1.61 5.39
N LEU A 226 13.17 0.92 4.60
CA LEU A 226 14.20 1.51 3.74
C LEU A 226 14.09 0.87 2.37
N ILE A 227 13.91 1.70 1.36
CA ILE A 227 13.80 1.31 -0.06
C ILE A 227 14.93 1.97 -0.81
N ASN A 228 15.74 1.18 -1.50
CA ASN A 228 16.80 1.64 -2.38
C ASN A 228 16.35 1.45 -3.84
N ALA A 229 16.13 2.55 -4.54
CA ALA A 229 15.75 2.54 -5.96
C ALA A 229 16.96 2.60 -6.92
N THR A 230 18.20 2.55 -6.40
CA THR A 230 19.41 2.62 -7.23
C THR A 230 20.01 1.26 -7.51
N ALA A 231 20.84 1.18 -8.54
CA ALA A 231 21.58 -0.04 -8.91
C ALA A 231 22.80 -0.33 -7.99
N GLU A 232 23.07 0.55 -7.02
CA GLU A 232 24.18 0.40 -6.08
C GLU A 232 23.66 0.24 -4.64
N PRO A 233 24.35 -0.53 -3.79
CA PRO A 233 24.03 -0.59 -2.38
C PRO A 233 24.21 0.77 -1.71
N LEU A 234 23.25 1.16 -0.85
CA LEU A 234 23.28 2.44 -0.14
C LEU A 234 23.48 2.23 1.37
N GLU A 235 24.32 3.07 1.96
CA GLU A 235 24.48 3.11 3.41
C GLU A 235 23.28 3.74 4.10
N LEU A 236 23.02 3.28 5.33
CA LEU A 236 21.95 3.86 6.12
C LEU A 236 22.33 5.26 6.60
N PRO A 237 21.38 6.20 6.55
CA PRO A 237 21.62 7.52 7.12
C PRO A 237 21.93 7.43 8.61
N GLY A 238 23.01 8.08 9.03
CA GLY A 238 23.50 8.13 10.41
C GLY A 238 22.59 8.85 11.41
N GLN A 239 21.30 9.02 11.11
CA GLN A 239 20.38 9.85 11.87
C GLN A 239 19.96 9.23 13.22
N LYS A 240 19.64 10.13 14.16
CA LYS A 240 18.92 9.80 15.40
C LYS A 240 17.51 9.35 15.01
N THR A 241 17.32 8.05 14.83
CA THR A 241 15.97 7.49 14.72
C THR A 241 15.31 7.54 16.10
N ALA A 242 14.00 7.81 16.15
CA ALA A 242 13.19 7.74 17.37
C ALA A 242 13.07 6.30 17.94
N ILE A 243 13.90 5.38 17.46
CA ILE A 243 13.94 4.00 17.90
C ILE A 243 14.62 3.94 19.27
N ASN A 244 13.91 3.43 20.26
CA ASN A 244 14.50 3.15 21.55
C ASN A 244 15.57 2.04 21.39
N PRO A 245 16.87 2.35 21.57
CA PRO A 245 17.95 1.39 21.36
C PRO A 245 17.92 0.20 22.33
N GLN A 246 17.18 0.30 23.44
CA GLN A 246 17.05 -0.77 24.44
C GLN A 246 16.09 -1.88 24.02
N LYS A 247 15.22 -1.65 23.03
CA LYS A 247 14.21 -2.63 22.61
C LYS A 247 14.74 -3.72 21.66
N GLY A 248 15.98 -3.69 21.22
CA GLY A 248 16.51 -4.59 20.19
C GLY A 248 15.79 -4.40 18.84
N LEU A 249 16.49 -4.57 17.76
CA LEU A 249 15.97 -4.52 16.40
C LEU A 249 15.96 -5.90 15.79
N PHE A 250 14.96 -6.19 15.00
CA PHE A 250 14.85 -7.45 14.25
C PHE A 250 14.66 -7.12 12.78
N ASP A 251 15.47 -7.73 11.92
CA ASP A 251 15.21 -7.74 10.49
C ASP A 251 14.01 -8.66 10.23
N VAL A 252 12.99 -8.14 9.58
CA VAL A 252 11.69 -8.84 9.41
C VAL A 252 11.82 -10.07 8.51
N PHE A 253 12.66 -9.98 7.49
CA PHE A 253 12.77 -11.04 6.49
C PHE A 253 13.77 -12.12 6.87
N SER A 254 14.92 -11.78 7.45
CA SER A 254 15.89 -12.75 7.94
C SER A 254 15.59 -13.29 9.34
N GLY A 255 14.82 -12.52 10.14
CA GLY A 255 14.58 -12.83 11.55
C GLY A 255 15.76 -12.51 12.46
N GLU A 256 16.85 -11.97 11.92
CA GLU A 256 18.06 -11.69 12.68
C GLU A 256 17.84 -10.55 13.68
N GLN A 257 18.31 -10.76 14.89
CA GLN A 257 18.35 -9.71 15.91
C GLN A 257 19.61 -8.87 15.74
N LEU A 258 19.45 -7.56 15.71
CA LEU A 258 20.50 -6.58 15.48
C LEU A 258 20.59 -5.60 16.64
N THR A 259 21.80 -5.21 16.99
CA THR A 259 22.02 -3.98 17.73
C THR A 259 21.81 -2.76 16.81
N LEU A 260 21.56 -1.57 17.37
CA LEU A 260 21.45 -0.34 16.59
C LEU A 260 22.74 -0.06 15.78
N ALA A 261 23.91 -0.37 16.34
CA ALA A 261 25.19 -0.22 15.64
C ALA A 261 25.28 -1.17 14.43
N GLN A 262 24.91 -2.43 14.59
CA GLN A 262 24.87 -3.40 13.51
C GLN A 262 23.86 -3.00 12.41
N ALA A 263 22.67 -2.52 12.82
CA ALA A 263 21.67 -2.05 11.86
C ALA A 263 22.21 -0.87 11.02
N LYS A 264 22.87 0.09 11.67
CA LYS A 264 23.48 1.25 10.99
C LYS A 264 24.66 0.90 10.08
N ALA A 265 25.40 -0.16 10.40
CA ALA A 265 26.53 -0.61 9.59
C ALA A 265 26.13 -1.41 8.34
N ARG A 266 24.85 -1.70 8.16
CA ARG A 266 24.36 -2.47 7.02
C ARG A 266 23.91 -1.54 5.89
N THR A 267 24.22 -1.93 4.67
CA THR A 267 23.70 -1.28 3.46
C THR A 267 22.29 -1.77 3.13
N VAL A 268 21.53 -0.97 2.39
CA VAL A 268 20.34 -1.41 1.68
C VAL A 268 20.78 -1.90 0.31
N PRO A 269 20.50 -3.15 -0.07
CA PRO A 269 20.95 -3.70 -1.37
C PRO A 269 20.48 -2.85 -2.55
N ALA A 270 21.20 -2.94 -3.66
CA ALA A 270 20.78 -2.36 -4.94
C ALA A 270 19.37 -2.84 -5.30
N HIS A 271 18.52 -1.94 -5.78
CA HIS A 271 17.09 -2.23 -6.06
C HIS A 271 16.45 -3.10 -4.98
N GLY A 272 16.71 -2.75 -3.72
CA GLY A 272 16.35 -3.58 -2.58
C GLY A 272 15.66 -2.82 -1.45
N TYR A 273 15.46 -3.53 -0.38
CA TYR A 273 14.80 -2.99 0.80
C TYR A 273 15.40 -3.56 2.09
N ARG A 274 15.14 -2.88 3.21
CA ARG A 274 15.25 -3.39 4.57
C ARG A 274 14.03 -3.00 5.39
N VAL A 275 13.55 -3.95 6.14
CA VAL A 275 12.46 -3.71 7.10
C VAL A 275 12.93 -4.19 8.47
N LEU A 276 13.06 -3.25 9.39
CA LEU A 276 13.45 -3.53 10.76
C LEU A 276 12.28 -3.22 11.69
N ARG A 277 12.10 -4.03 12.73
CA ARG A 277 11.11 -3.75 13.76
C ARG A 277 11.74 -3.83 15.16
N THR A 278 11.20 -3.07 16.08
CA THR A 278 11.48 -3.28 17.50
C THR A 278 10.75 -4.55 18.00
N ARG A 279 11.19 -5.06 19.15
CA ARG A 279 10.41 -6.08 19.86
C ARG A 279 9.09 -5.48 20.33
N ASP A 280 8.02 -6.22 20.16
CA ASP A 280 6.66 -5.85 20.60
C ASP A 280 6.59 -5.64 22.12
#